data_4c834266925b176e6782de4597e976bb
#
_entry.id   4c834266925b176e6782de4597e976bb
#
_cell.length_a   1.000
_cell.length_b   1.000
_cell.length_c   1.000
_cell.angle_alpha   90.00
_cell.angle_beta   90.00
_cell.angle_gamma   90.00
#
_symmetry.space_group_name_H-M   'P 1'
#
loop_
_entity.id
_entity.type
_entity.pdbx_description
1 polymer ?
#
loop_
_entity_poly.entity_id
_entity_poly.type
_entity_poly.pdbx_seq_one_letter_code
_entity_poly.pdbx_strand_id
1 'polypeptide(L)'
;MAVLKCKMCGGNIEITENQNIGVCDSCGSTMTIPNVNDERIMNLFDRANHFRLQNEFDKALAAYESILSEDNKNAEAHWGCVLSRYGIEYVKDPSTHKRVPTCHRVQNESVLSDLDYKQAVEYAEDNSVKAIYEKEAEVIAEIQKNILSIANNESPYDIFICYKETDNSGRRTIDSTLAQDIYYQLTNDGYKVFFSRITLEDKLGTEYEPYIFSALNSAKVMLVIGTDKDYFNAVWVKNEWARFLDLMKKDKSKMIIPCYRDMDAYDLPDELSMFQSQDMSKIGFVQDLIRGIEKVLKKEKPQPSVTVVNNTAEAFNSEVILKRAFMLLEDAEWQKADELLERILNQNPECAEAYLGKLMIDLKVNKRENLATVNEPFIKYNNNYQKIMRYCDDALRDEMMKAYTNSVLDIIIDEKYRNAVSRMKSRSIDEITAAEKIFEGIKGYKDSDSLANECREKKKQIVRDERVATIVWGIFLLNIFFLFVFIAAK
;
A
#
# COMPACT_ATOMS: atom_id res chain seq x y z
N MET A 1 -35.25 -23.87 -17.04
CA MET A 1 -34.44 -23.91 -15.81
C MET A 1 -33.77 -22.58 -15.67
N ALA A 2 -33.99 -21.87 -14.58
CA ALA A 2 -33.25 -20.66 -14.29
C ALA A 2 -31.85 -21.03 -13.76
N VAL A 3 -30.83 -20.26 -14.12
CA VAL A 3 -29.45 -20.46 -13.63
C VAL A 3 -29.12 -19.33 -12.69
N LEU A 4 -28.78 -19.63 -11.43
CA LEU A 4 -28.33 -18.67 -10.44
C LEU A 4 -26.82 -18.79 -10.26
N LYS A 5 -26.16 -17.68 -9.95
CA LYS A 5 -24.74 -17.68 -9.60
C LYS A 5 -24.53 -18.07 -8.14
N CYS A 6 -23.58 -18.96 -7.91
CA CYS A 6 -23.20 -19.36 -6.57
C CYS A 6 -22.66 -18.16 -5.77
N LYS A 7 -23.27 -17.87 -4.64
CA LYS A 7 -22.85 -16.75 -3.76
C LYS A 7 -21.47 -16.93 -3.13
N MET A 8 -20.87 -18.14 -3.19
CA MET A 8 -19.58 -18.44 -2.61
C MET A 8 -18.43 -18.49 -3.63
N CYS A 9 -18.69 -18.88 -4.91
CA CYS A 9 -17.63 -19.02 -5.90
C CYS A 9 -17.96 -18.46 -7.30
N GLY A 10 -19.20 -17.98 -7.52
CA GLY A 10 -19.65 -17.47 -8.81
C GLY A 10 -19.96 -18.54 -9.87
N GLY A 11 -19.83 -19.85 -9.56
CA GLY A 11 -20.22 -20.94 -10.44
C GLY A 11 -21.74 -20.97 -10.66
N ASN A 12 -22.19 -21.71 -11.67
CA ASN A 12 -23.62 -21.83 -11.93
C ASN A 12 -24.26 -22.83 -10.97
N ILE A 13 -25.51 -22.54 -10.58
CA ILE A 13 -26.38 -23.45 -9.83
C ILE A 13 -27.65 -23.63 -10.67
N GLU A 14 -27.98 -24.85 -11.00
CA GLU A 14 -29.26 -25.19 -11.62
C GLU A 14 -30.35 -25.17 -10.56
N ILE A 15 -31.42 -24.42 -10.80
CA ILE A 15 -32.54 -24.28 -9.88
C ILE A 15 -33.73 -25.08 -10.45
N THR A 16 -34.30 -25.95 -9.63
CA THR A 16 -35.61 -26.55 -9.84
C THR A 16 -36.71 -25.78 -9.09
N GLU A 17 -37.93 -25.81 -9.58
CA GLU A 17 -39.05 -25.14 -8.95
C GLU A 17 -39.23 -25.59 -7.49
N ASN A 18 -39.44 -24.62 -6.58
CA ASN A 18 -39.59 -24.79 -5.12
C ASN A 18 -38.36 -25.34 -4.37
N GLN A 19 -37.15 -25.11 -4.91
CA GLN A 19 -35.92 -25.51 -4.24
C GLN A 19 -35.34 -24.30 -3.48
N ASN A 20 -35.29 -24.37 -2.15
CA ASN A 20 -34.75 -23.31 -1.28
C ASN A 20 -33.28 -23.55 -0.86
N ILE A 21 -32.72 -24.71 -1.19
CA ILE A 21 -31.34 -25.09 -0.90
C ILE A 21 -30.74 -25.74 -2.14
N GLY A 22 -29.54 -25.31 -2.52
CA GLY A 22 -28.80 -25.84 -3.64
C GLY A 22 -27.39 -26.24 -3.30
N VAL A 23 -26.82 -27.12 -4.12
CA VAL A 23 -25.40 -27.49 -4.07
C VAL A 23 -24.73 -26.98 -5.33
N CYS A 24 -23.63 -26.25 -5.20
CA CYS A 24 -22.89 -25.75 -6.34
C CYS A 24 -21.99 -26.85 -6.91
N ASP A 25 -22.14 -27.17 -8.17
CA ASP A 25 -21.33 -28.20 -8.86
C ASP A 25 -19.83 -27.77 -8.96
N SER A 26 -19.55 -26.47 -8.98
CA SER A 26 -18.19 -25.97 -9.10
C SER A 26 -17.39 -26.00 -7.80
N CYS A 27 -18.02 -25.75 -6.64
CA CYS A 27 -17.32 -25.69 -5.35
C CYS A 27 -17.84 -26.68 -4.29
N GLY A 28 -18.91 -27.42 -4.61
CA GLY A 28 -19.52 -28.42 -3.71
C GLY A 28 -20.20 -27.85 -2.46
N SER A 29 -20.30 -26.51 -2.35
CA SER A 29 -20.92 -25.87 -1.19
C SER A 29 -22.43 -25.95 -1.26
N THR A 30 -23.06 -26.30 -0.13
CA THR A 30 -24.52 -26.22 0.07
C THR A 30 -24.86 -24.80 0.53
N MET A 31 -25.88 -24.19 -0.07
CA MET A 31 -26.30 -22.84 0.25
C MET A 31 -27.81 -22.66 0.08
N THR A 32 -28.33 -21.61 0.69
CA THR A 32 -29.69 -21.15 0.46
C THR A 32 -29.85 -20.52 -0.91
N ILE A 33 -30.98 -20.72 -1.53
CA ILE A 33 -31.37 -20.18 -2.84
C ILE A 33 -32.59 -19.28 -2.65
N PRO A 34 -32.63 -18.08 -3.28
CA PRO A 34 -33.80 -17.23 -3.22
C PRO A 34 -34.99 -17.93 -3.89
N ASN A 35 -36.14 -17.96 -3.18
CA ASN A 35 -37.40 -18.42 -3.73
C ASN A 35 -38.04 -17.26 -4.50
N VAL A 36 -37.74 -17.14 -5.79
CA VAL A 36 -38.18 -16.00 -6.60
C VAL A 36 -38.69 -16.48 -7.95
N ASN A 37 -39.93 -16.07 -8.24
CA ASN A 37 -40.57 -16.31 -9.55
C ASN A 37 -40.42 -15.10 -10.51
N ASP A 38 -39.75 -14.03 -10.08
CA ASP A 38 -39.55 -12.79 -10.86
C ASP A 38 -38.12 -12.72 -11.38
N GLU A 39 -37.95 -12.73 -12.70
CA GLU A 39 -36.67 -12.66 -13.39
C GLU A 39 -35.88 -11.39 -13.04
N ARG A 40 -36.57 -10.26 -12.77
CA ARG A 40 -35.93 -9.00 -12.38
C ARG A 40 -35.28 -9.12 -11.00
N ILE A 41 -35.94 -9.72 -10.03
CA ILE A 41 -35.38 -9.96 -8.70
C ILE A 41 -34.20 -10.94 -8.76
N MET A 42 -34.29 -11.97 -9.58
CA MET A 42 -33.16 -12.90 -9.84
C MET A 42 -31.94 -12.17 -10.40
N ASN A 43 -32.12 -11.26 -11.35
CA ASN A 43 -31.06 -10.46 -11.89
C ASN A 43 -30.43 -9.50 -10.85
N LEU A 44 -31.24 -8.99 -9.90
CA LEU A 44 -30.72 -8.19 -8.78
C LEU A 44 -29.88 -9.05 -7.82
N PHE A 45 -30.28 -10.29 -7.51
CA PHE A 45 -29.46 -11.22 -6.74
C PHE A 45 -28.14 -11.56 -7.43
N ASP A 46 -28.16 -11.87 -8.72
CA ASP A 46 -26.95 -12.14 -9.48
C ASP A 46 -26.00 -10.95 -9.48
N ARG A 47 -26.53 -9.75 -9.66
CA ARG A 47 -25.75 -8.52 -9.59
C ARG A 47 -25.19 -8.27 -8.20
N ALA A 48 -25.97 -8.43 -7.14
CA ALA A 48 -25.54 -8.26 -5.75
C ALA A 48 -24.43 -9.27 -5.40
N ASN A 49 -24.62 -10.55 -5.76
CA ASN A 49 -23.63 -11.60 -5.58
C ASN A 49 -22.34 -11.30 -6.38
N HIS A 50 -22.46 -10.80 -7.60
CA HIS A 50 -21.30 -10.39 -8.40
C HIS A 50 -20.49 -9.29 -7.70
N PHE A 51 -21.14 -8.23 -7.20
CA PHE A 51 -20.47 -7.16 -6.47
C PHE A 51 -19.79 -7.68 -5.22
N ARG A 52 -20.44 -8.56 -4.45
CA ARG A 52 -19.87 -9.15 -3.25
C ARG A 52 -18.63 -10.01 -3.56
N LEU A 53 -18.66 -10.80 -4.64
CA LEU A 53 -17.50 -11.58 -5.11
C LEU A 53 -16.34 -10.71 -5.61
N GLN A 54 -16.60 -9.45 -5.96
CA GLN A 54 -15.57 -8.44 -6.28
C GLN A 54 -15.17 -7.59 -5.07
N ASN A 55 -15.64 -7.95 -3.87
CA ASN A 55 -15.45 -7.20 -2.63
C ASN A 55 -16.01 -5.75 -2.65
N GLU A 56 -16.91 -5.45 -3.60
CA GLU A 56 -17.63 -4.18 -3.71
C GLU A 56 -18.86 -4.18 -2.80
N PHE A 57 -18.63 -4.32 -1.49
CA PHE A 57 -19.66 -4.60 -0.48
C PHE A 57 -20.76 -3.53 -0.43
N ASP A 58 -20.45 -2.24 -0.63
CA ASP A 58 -21.47 -1.18 -0.60
C ASP A 58 -22.43 -1.27 -1.79
N LYS A 59 -21.90 -1.62 -2.99
CA LYS A 59 -22.76 -1.84 -4.15
C LYS A 59 -23.60 -3.11 -4.00
N ALA A 60 -23.04 -4.15 -3.39
CA ALA A 60 -23.77 -5.38 -3.07
C ALA A 60 -24.92 -5.10 -2.10
N LEU A 61 -24.63 -4.36 -1.01
CA LEU A 61 -25.62 -3.95 -0.02
C LEU A 61 -26.77 -3.17 -0.67
N ALA A 62 -26.47 -2.15 -1.45
CA ALA A 62 -27.47 -1.36 -2.15
C ALA A 62 -28.35 -2.19 -3.10
N ALA A 63 -27.77 -3.22 -3.74
CA ALA A 63 -28.52 -4.13 -4.61
C ALA A 63 -29.46 -5.04 -3.80
N TYR A 64 -29.04 -5.57 -2.64
CA TYR A 64 -29.92 -6.33 -1.74
C TYR A 64 -31.01 -5.44 -1.13
N GLU A 65 -30.70 -4.21 -0.70
CA GLU A 65 -31.67 -3.23 -0.22
C GLU A 65 -32.72 -2.90 -1.30
N SER A 66 -32.32 -2.87 -2.58
CA SER A 66 -33.26 -2.70 -3.68
C SER A 66 -34.25 -3.86 -3.78
N ILE A 67 -33.80 -5.10 -3.52
CA ILE A 67 -34.71 -6.26 -3.45
C ILE A 67 -35.66 -6.09 -2.25
N LEU A 68 -35.17 -5.70 -1.07
CA LEU A 68 -35.97 -5.51 0.13
C LEU A 68 -36.97 -4.35 0.00
N SER A 69 -36.72 -3.37 -0.86
CA SER A 69 -37.68 -2.30 -1.16
C SER A 69 -38.93 -2.81 -1.89
N GLU A 70 -38.82 -3.93 -2.58
CA GLU A 70 -39.92 -4.58 -3.32
C GLU A 70 -40.55 -5.73 -2.51
N ASP A 71 -39.71 -6.54 -1.86
CA ASP A 71 -40.12 -7.63 -0.98
C ASP A 71 -39.36 -7.56 0.34
N ASN A 72 -39.93 -6.88 1.31
CA ASN A 72 -39.32 -6.62 2.61
C ASN A 72 -39.28 -7.86 3.55
N LYS A 73 -39.79 -9.02 3.09
CA LYS A 73 -39.72 -10.29 3.80
C LYS A 73 -38.78 -11.31 3.12
N ASN A 74 -38.00 -10.86 2.18
CA ASN A 74 -37.08 -11.73 1.47
C ASN A 74 -35.91 -12.14 2.35
N ALA A 75 -35.94 -13.32 2.91
CA ALA A 75 -34.93 -13.83 3.84
C ALA A 75 -33.53 -13.86 3.25
N GLU A 76 -33.37 -14.26 1.97
CA GLU A 76 -32.07 -14.31 1.30
C GLU A 76 -31.49 -12.92 1.04
N ALA A 77 -32.34 -11.92 0.77
CA ALA A 77 -31.88 -10.54 0.61
C ALA A 77 -31.41 -9.94 1.96
N HIS A 78 -32.13 -10.20 3.05
CA HIS A 78 -31.66 -9.83 4.38
C HIS A 78 -30.33 -10.49 4.73
N TRP A 79 -30.18 -11.80 4.42
CA TRP A 79 -28.90 -12.48 4.61
C TRP A 79 -27.79 -11.88 3.75
N GLY A 80 -28.09 -11.51 2.51
CA GLY A 80 -27.19 -10.80 1.61
C GLY A 80 -26.72 -9.45 2.16
N CYS A 81 -27.62 -8.70 2.84
CA CYS A 81 -27.28 -7.47 3.55
C CYS A 81 -26.27 -7.72 4.67
N VAL A 82 -26.48 -8.79 5.48
CA VAL A 82 -25.52 -9.21 6.52
C VAL A 82 -24.16 -9.51 5.92
N LEU A 83 -24.10 -10.38 4.91
CA LEU A 83 -22.84 -10.77 4.26
C LEU A 83 -22.09 -9.56 3.70
N SER A 84 -22.80 -8.58 3.15
CA SER A 84 -22.21 -7.36 2.60
C SER A 84 -21.72 -6.40 3.68
N ARG A 85 -22.53 -6.19 4.75
CA ARG A 85 -22.20 -5.29 5.85
C ARG A 85 -20.97 -5.74 6.63
N TYR A 86 -20.83 -7.06 6.84
CA TYR A 86 -19.67 -7.65 7.52
C TYR A 86 -18.52 -7.95 6.54
N GLY A 87 -18.68 -7.69 5.26
CA GLY A 87 -17.64 -7.91 4.23
C GLY A 87 -17.24 -9.38 4.13
N ILE A 88 -18.22 -10.28 4.06
CA ILE A 88 -17.95 -11.71 4.03
C ILE A 88 -17.56 -12.16 2.63
N GLU A 89 -16.31 -12.63 2.53
CA GLU A 89 -15.77 -13.35 1.38
C GLU A 89 -15.64 -14.84 1.73
N TYR A 90 -15.92 -15.72 0.79
CA TYR A 90 -15.73 -17.16 0.98
C TYR A 90 -14.46 -17.63 0.27
N VAL A 91 -13.41 -17.89 1.05
CA VAL A 91 -12.12 -18.38 0.56
C VAL A 91 -12.05 -19.90 0.61
N LYS A 92 -11.18 -20.50 -0.21
CA LYS A 92 -10.95 -21.94 -0.20
C LYS A 92 -10.02 -22.30 0.95
N ASP A 93 -10.49 -23.10 1.90
CA ASP A 93 -9.66 -23.68 2.95
C ASP A 93 -8.65 -24.66 2.35
N PRO A 94 -7.34 -24.48 2.57
CA PRO A 94 -6.32 -25.36 1.99
C PRO A 94 -6.39 -26.81 2.46
N SER A 95 -6.91 -27.06 3.68
CA SER A 95 -6.96 -28.37 4.31
C SER A 95 -8.19 -29.19 3.92
N THR A 96 -9.36 -28.54 3.93
CA THR A 96 -10.65 -29.18 3.70
C THR A 96 -11.16 -29.01 2.27
N HIS A 97 -10.54 -28.10 1.50
CA HIS A 97 -10.95 -27.64 0.18
C HIS A 97 -12.37 -27.05 0.11
N LYS A 98 -13.04 -26.86 1.26
CA LYS A 98 -14.35 -26.22 1.35
C LYS A 98 -14.21 -24.70 1.35
N ARG A 99 -15.31 -24.04 0.99
CA ARG A 99 -15.41 -22.58 1.14
C ARG A 99 -15.73 -22.22 2.59
N VAL A 100 -14.91 -21.36 3.17
CA VAL A 100 -15.07 -20.82 4.54
C VAL A 100 -15.17 -19.31 4.49
N PRO A 101 -16.02 -18.70 5.34
CA PRO A 101 -16.13 -17.26 5.37
C PRO A 101 -14.88 -16.60 5.97
N THR A 102 -14.55 -15.43 5.44
CA THR A 102 -13.63 -14.44 6.04
C THR A 102 -14.42 -13.16 6.31
N CYS A 103 -13.95 -12.30 7.21
CA CYS A 103 -14.64 -11.08 7.58
C CYS A 103 -13.71 -9.87 7.33
N HIS A 104 -14.02 -9.05 6.33
CA HIS A 104 -13.22 -7.87 5.95
C HIS A 104 -13.79 -6.54 6.46
N ARG A 105 -14.95 -6.56 7.08
CA ARG A 105 -15.63 -5.38 7.64
C ARG A 105 -16.20 -5.70 9.01
N VAL A 106 -15.35 -6.08 9.94
CA VAL A 106 -15.76 -6.38 11.32
C VAL A 106 -16.50 -5.19 11.92
N GLN A 107 -17.57 -5.50 12.66
CA GLN A 107 -18.34 -4.55 13.47
C GLN A 107 -18.09 -4.82 14.95
N ASN A 108 -18.30 -3.81 15.81
CA ASN A 108 -18.22 -3.99 17.26
C ASN A 108 -19.40 -4.83 17.81
N GLU A 109 -20.56 -4.69 17.18
CA GLU A 109 -21.75 -5.45 17.53
C GLU A 109 -21.72 -6.83 16.87
N SER A 110 -22.11 -7.87 17.63
CA SER A 110 -22.13 -9.23 17.10
C SER A 110 -23.11 -9.37 15.94
N VAL A 111 -22.73 -10.13 14.90
CA VAL A 111 -23.62 -10.49 13.81
C VAL A 111 -24.93 -11.13 14.29
N LEU A 112 -24.90 -11.85 15.40
CA LEU A 112 -26.08 -12.47 16.01
C LEU A 112 -27.10 -11.44 16.55
N SER A 113 -26.67 -10.18 16.76
CA SER A 113 -27.56 -9.08 17.17
C SER A 113 -28.05 -8.24 15.97
N ASP A 114 -27.50 -8.45 14.80
CA ASP A 114 -27.86 -7.72 13.57
C ASP A 114 -29.34 -7.87 13.23
N LEU A 115 -29.97 -6.78 12.80
CA LEU A 115 -31.39 -6.77 12.48
C LEU A 115 -31.71 -7.61 11.25
N ASP A 116 -30.93 -7.48 10.20
CA ASP A 116 -31.14 -8.25 8.97
C ASP A 116 -30.88 -9.75 9.19
N TYR A 117 -29.93 -10.13 10.06
CA TYR A 117 -29.78 -11.53 10.46
C TYR A 117 -31.06 -12.07 11.12
N LYS A 118 -31.61 -11.33 12.06
CA LYS A 118 -32.87 -11.75 12.74
C LYS A 118 -34.03 -11.86 11.77
N GLN A 119 -34.12 -10.92 10.81
CA GLN A 119 -35.15 -10.94 9.77
C GLN A 119 -34.94 -12.09 8.78
N ALA A 120 -33.68 -12.40 8.39
CA ALA A 120 -33.38 -13.56 7.55
C ALA A 120 -33.86 -14.88 8.23
N VAL A 121 -33.62 -15.03 9.53
CA VAL A 121 -34.04 -16.19 10.30
C VAL A 121 -35.56 -16.22 10.48
N GLU A 122 -36.20 -15.07 10.72
CA GLU A 122 -37.65 -14.96 10.92
C GLU A 122 -38.43 -15.26 9.65
N TYR A 123 -37.95 -14.74 8.50
CA TYR A 123 -38.65 -14.89 7.22
C TYR A 123 -38.23 -16.15 6.44
N ALA A 124 -37.32 -16.97 6.97
CA ALA A 124 -36.95 -18.24 6.34
C ALA A 124 -38.18 -19.18 6.28
N GLU A 125 -38.52 -19.60 5.06
CA GLU A 125 -39.73 -20.38 4.81
C GLU A 125 -39.69 -21.81 5.40
N ASP A 126 -38.49 -22.37 5.53
CA ASP A 126 -38.32 -23.71 6.09
C ASP A 126 -37.17 -23.79 7.13
N ASN A 127 -37.28 -24.79 8.00
CA ASN A 127 -36.31 -24.99 9.08
C ASN A 127 -34.90 -25.33 8.57
N SER A 128 -34.74 -25.86 7.39
CA SER A 128 -33.43 -26.19 6.83
C SER A 128 -32.70 -24.93 6.37
N VAL A 129 -33.41 -23.98 5.76
CA VAL A 129 -32.88 -22.66 5.39
C VAL A 129 -32.50 -21.89 6.65
N LYS A 130 -33.38 -21.87 7.65
CA LYS A 130 -33.14 -21.24 8.96
C LYS A 130 -31.86 -21.78 9.60
N ALA A 131 -31.71 -23.11 9.67
CA ALA A 131 -30.53 -23.75 10.24
C ALA A 131 -29.22 -23.40 9.51
N ILE A 132 -29.27 -23.16 8.20
CA ILE A 132 -28.09 -22.70 7.43
C ILE A 132 -27.71 -21.28 7.85
N TYR A 133 -28.67 -20.35 7.92
CA TYR A 133 -28.37 -18.96 8.36
C TYR A 133 -27.81 -18.93 9.78
N GLU A 134 -28.45 -19.67 10.72
CA GLU A 134 -28.00 -19.76 12.12
C GLU A 134 -26.56 -20.28 12.21
N LYS A 135 -26.26 -21.38 11.51
CA LYS A 135 -24.93 -21.98 11.51
C LYS A 135 -23.86 -21.08 10.87
N GLU A 136 -24.19 -20.44 9.74
CA GLU A 136 -23.25 -19.50 9.10
C GLU A 136 -23.00 -18.27 10.00
N ALA A 137 -24.04 -17.73 10.64
CA ALA A 137 -23.93 -16.62 11.58
C ALA A 137 -23.08 -16.96 12.81
N GLU A 138 -23.18 -18.18 13.36
CA GLU A 138 -22.33 -18.66 14.45
C GLU A 138 -20.84 -18.69 14.02
N VAL A 139 -20.54 -19.19 12.83
CA VAL A 139 -19.16 -19.20 12.28
C VAL A 139 -18.64 -17.77 12.12
N ILE A 140 -19.44 -16.87 11.54
CA ILE A 140 -19.08 -15.46 11.37
C ILE A 140 -18.86 -14.78 12.74
N ALA A 141 -19.72 -15.07 13.73
CA ALA A 141 -19.59 -14.53 15.08
C ALA A 141 -18.30 -14.98 15.77
N GLU A 142 -17.86 -16.22 15.56
CA GLU A 142 -16.58 -16.70 16.12
C GLU A 142 -15.39 -16.02 15.44
N ILE A 143 -15.41 -15.88 14.12
CA ILE A 143 -14.38 -15.11 13.37
C ILE A 143 -14.33 -13.66 13.88
N GLN A 144 -15.48 -13.01 14.00
CA GLN A 144 -15.60 -11.64 14.52
C GLN A 144 -15.00 -11.52 15.92
N LYS A 145 -15.33 -12.46 16.82
CA LYS A 145 -14.81 -12.48 18.20
C LYS A 145 -13.29 -12.61 18.23
N ASN A 146 -12.72 -13.47 17.37
CA ASN A 146 -11.28 -13.65 17.26
C ASN A 146 -10.59 -12.36 16.75
N ILE A 147 -11.13 -11.71 15.71
CA ILE A 147 -10.65 -10.44 15.19
C ILE A 147 -10.68 -9.35 16.27
N LEU A 148 -11.81 -9.20 16.98
CA LEU A 148 -11.96 -8.21 18.05
C LEU A 148 -11.01 -8.49 19.23
N SER A 149 -10.78 -9.75 19.58
CA SER A 149 -9.84 -10.13 20.63
C SER A 149 -8.40 -9.71 20.30
N ILE A 150 -7.95 -9.89 19.06
CA ILE A 150 -6.63 -9.46 18.62
C ILE A 150 -6.58 -7.92 18.56
N ALA A 151 -7.58 -7.29 17.94
CA ALA A 151 -7.67 -5.86 17.77
C ALA A 151 -7.63 -5.08 19.10
N ASN A 152 -8.28 -5.59 20.15
CA ASN A 152 -8.31 -4.96 21.46
C ASN A 152 -6.95 -5.00 22.20
N ASN A 153 -6.02 -5.85 21.77
CA ASN A 153 -4.66 -5.91 22.31
C ASN A 153 -3.68 -4.98 21.57
N GLU A 154 -4.09 -4.43 20.43
CA GLU A 154 -3.27 -3.48 19.70
C GLU A 154 -3.32 -2.09 20.35
N SER A 155 -2.14 -1.46 20.42
CA SER A 155 -2.08 -0.08 20.92
C SER A 155 -2.62 0.91 19.90
N PRO A 156 -3.41 1.92 20.34
CA PRO A 156 -4.12 2.83 19.43
C PRO A 156 -3.20 3.61 18.51
N TYR A 157 -3.68 3.89 17.30
CA TYR A 157 -3.04 4.72 16.30
C TYR A 157 -3.60 6.14 16.32
N ASP A 158 -2.77 7.12 15.98
CA ASP A 158 -3.18 8.52 15.80
C ASP A 158 -3.70 8.75 14.37
N ILE A 159 -3.01 8.15 13.39
CA ILE A 159 -3.21 8.39 11.96
C ILE A 159 -3.27 7.07 11.21
N PHE A 160 -4.18 6.98 10.23
CA PHE A 160 -4.28 5.87 9.26
C PHE A 160 -3.94 6.39 7.87
N ILE A 161 -3.00 5.76 7.17
CA ILE A 161 -2.68 6.08 5.77
C ILE A 161 -3.33 5.04 4.87
N CYS A 162 -4.31 5.49 4.07
CA CYS A 162 -5.04 4.71 3.08
C CYS A 162 -4.51 5.04 1.68
N TYR A 163 -4.13 4.04 0.90
CA TYR A 163 -3.51 4.23 -0.42
C TYR A 163 -3.55 2.94 -1.26
N LYS A 164 -3.34 3.06 -2.56
CA LYS A 164 -3.21 1.93 -3.47
C LYS A 164 -1.78 1.38 -3.46
N GLU A 165 -1.56 0.19 -2.87
CA GLU A 165 -0.21 -0.40 -2.76
C GLU A 165 0.35 -0.83 -4.11
N THR A 166 -0.42 -1.60 -4.89
CA THR A 166 0.03 -2.20 -6.16
C THR A 166 -0.90 -1.89 -7.31
N ASP A 167 -0.34 -1.76 -8.51
CA ASP A 167 -1.09 -1.69 -9.76
C ASP A 167 -1.65 -3.07 -10.19
N ASN A 168 -2.36 -3.12 -11.30
CA ASN A 168 -2.96 -4.36 -11.83
C ASN A 168 -1.91 -5.40 -12.27
N SER A 169 -0.63 -5.02 -12.38
CA SER A 169 0.49 -5.93 -12.68
C SER A 169 1.25 -6.37 -11.43
N GLY A 170 0.79 -6.00 -10.23
CA GLY A 170 1.41 -6.32 -8.95
C GLY A 170 2.64 -5.47 -8.60
N ARG A 171 2.94 -4.40 -9.37
CA ARG A 171 4.04 -3.48 -9.08
C ARG A 171 3.58 -2.38 -8.14
N ARG A 172 4.50 -1.89 -7.31
CA ARG A 172 4.23 -0.75 -6.43
C ARG A 172 3.77 0.48 -7.23
N THR A 173 2.76 1.15 -6.71
CA THR A 173 2.29 2.42 -7.24
C THR A 173 3.14 3.60 -6.74
N ILE A 174 2.99 4.75 -7.38
CA ILE A 174 3.53 6.02 -6.89
C ILE A 174 2.89 6.37 -5.55
N ASP A 175 1.61 6.08 -5.35
CA ASP A 175 0.89 6.30 -4.10
C ASP A 175 1.56 5.60 -2.91
N SER A 176 1.99 4.35 -3.10
CA SER A 176 2.71 3.59 -2.08
C SER A 176 4.04 4.24 -1.69
N THR A 177 4.73 4.89 -2.63
CA THR A 177 5.97 5.62 -2.35
C THR A 177 5.71 6.93 -1.60
N LEU A 178 4.70 7.70 -2.04
CA LEU A 178 4.28 8.94 -1.38
C LEU A 178 3.76 8.67 0.04
N ALA A 179 2.97 7.62 0.21
CA ALA A 179 2.46 7.18 1.51
C ALA A 179 3.60 6.82 2.47
N GLN A 180 4.63 6.15 1.97
CA GLN A 180 5.82 5.82 2.74
C GLN A 180 6.61 7.07 3.18
N ASP A 181 6.77 8.04 2.30
CA ASP A 181 7.45 9.31 2.62
C ASP A 181 6.68 10.07 3.73
N ILE A 182 5.36 10.15 3.61
CA ILE A 182 4.49 10.78 4.61
C ILE A 182 4.52 10.00 5.94
N TYR A 183 4.49 8.66 5.89
CA TYR A 183 4.61 7.81 7.07
C TYR A 183 5.86 8.14 7.89
N TYR A 184 7.02 8.18 7.26
CA TYR A 184 8.27 8.47 7.96
C TYR A 184 8.27 9.87 8.59
N GLN A 185 7.74 10.88 7.89
CA GLN A 185 7.70 12.23 8.42
C GLN A 185 6.78 12.33 9.64
N LEU A 186 5.57 11.77 9.55
CA LEU A 186 4.61 11.79 10.68
C LEU A 186 5.11 10.97 11.87
N THR A 187 5.77 9.84 11.62
CA THR A 187 6.35 9.02 12.68
C THR A 187 7.49 9.78 13.39
N ASN A 188 8.33 10.51 12.64
CA ASN A 188 9.38 11.35 13.22
C ASN A 188 8.81 12.51 14.06
N ASP A 189 7.62 13.01 13.72
CA ASP A 189 6.90 13.99 14.53
C ASP A 189 6.21 13.38 15.76
N GLY A 190 6.46 12.08 16.01
CA GLY A 190 6.00 11.37 17.21
C GLY A 190 4.55 10.89 17.11
N TYR A 191 3.95 10.84 15.92
CA TYR A 191 2.64 10.23 15.73
C TYR A 191 2.77 8.72 15.56
N LYS A 192 1.81 7.99 16.12
CA LYS A 192 1.67 6.57 15.85
C LYS A 192 0.82 6.38 14.60
N VAL A 193 1.47 5.99 13.50
CA VAL A 193 0.87 5.93 12.17
C VAL A 193 0.66 4.49 11.75
N PHE A 194 -0.55 4.15 11.30
CA PHE A 194 -0.80 2.90 10.60
C PHE A 194 -0.50 3.09 9.10
N PHE A 195 0.45 2.32 8.61
CA PHE A 195 0.83 2.22 7.20
C PHE A 195 1.01 0.74 6.89
N SER A 196 0.06 0.13 6.20
CA SER A 196 -0.10 -1.32 6.06
C SER A 196 1.19 -2.04 5.73
N ARG A 197 1.98 -1.51 4.80
CA ARG A 197 3.23 -2.12 4.35
C ARG A 197 4.26 -2.33 5.49
N ILE A 198 4.46 -1.33 6.34
CA ILE A 198 5.44 -1.40 7.45
C ILE A 198 4.79 -1.99 8.69
N THR A 199 3.58 -1.53 9.01
CA THR A 199 2.88 -1.94 10.24
C THR A 199 2.55 -3.43 10.25
N LEU A 200 2.33 -4.04 9.07
CA LEU A 200 2.02 -5.46 8.93
C LEU A 200 3.25 -6.34 8.60
N GLU A 201 4.44 -5.75 8.48
CA GLU A 201 5.67 -6.50 8.15
C GLU A 201 5.99 -7.56 9.20
N ASP A 202 5.84 -7.24 10.49
CA ASP A 202 6.04 -8.16 11.61
C ASP A 202 4.86 -9.14 11.82
N LYS A 203 3.80 -9.02 11.02
CA LYS A 203 2.55 -9.82 11.11
C LYS A 203 2.41 -10.81 9.96
N LEU A 204 3.51 -11.09 9.25
CA LEU A 204 3.50 -12.04 8.12
C LEU A 204 2.97 -13.41 8.54
N GLY A 205 2.04 -13.94 7.74
CA GLY A 205 1.39 -15.23 8.02
C GLY A 205 0.21 -15.18 8.99
N THR A 206 -0.20 -13.98 9.44
CA THR A 206 -1.41 -13.77 10.25
C THR A 206 -2.51 -13.09 9.43
N GLU A 207 -3.74 -13.15 9.92
CA GLU A 207 -4.84 -12.36 9.36
C GLU A 207 -4.58 -10.88 9.57
N TYR A 208 -4.79 -10.04 8.56
CA TYR A 208 -4.50 -8.60 8.60
C TYR A 208 -5.70 -7.76 9.09
N GLU A 209 -6.94 -8.26 8.96
CA GLU A 209 -8.16 -7.51 9.34
C GLU A 209 -8.17 -7.04 10.81
N PRO A 210 -7.70 -7.81 11.81
CA PRO A 210 -7.65 -7.33 13.20
C PRO A 210 -6.86 -6.04 13.36
N TYR A 211 -5.75 -5.91 12.66
CA TYR A 211 -4.86 -4.74 12.72
C TYR A 211 -5.45 -3.54 11.98
N ILE A 212 -6.05 -3.77 10.79
CA ILE A 212 -6.77 -2.74 10.04
C ILE A 212 -7.96 -2.25 10.86
N PHE A 213 -8.75 -3.15 11.44
CA PHE A 213 -9.89 -2.79 12.29
C PHE A 213 -9.45 -1.94 13.49
N SER A 214 -8.42 -2.37 14.23
CA SER A 214 -7.88 -1.62 15.35
C SER A 214 -7.42 -0.22 14.94
N ALA A 215 -6.68 -0.13 13.83
CA ALA A 215 -6.17 1.13 13.33
C ALA A 215 -7.27 2.08 12.86
N LEU A 216 -8.28 1.60 12.11
CA LEU A 216 -9.42 2.40 11.66
C LEU A 216 -10.23 2.96 12.84
N ASN A 217 -10.48 2.11 13.87
CA ASN A 217 -11.26 2.52 15.04
C ASN A 217 -10.48 3.50 15.93
N SER A 218 -9.20 3.30 16.15
CA SER A 218 -8.39 4.15 17.04
C SER A 218 -7.94 5.45 16.36
N ALA A 219 -7.56 5.44 15.08
CA ALA A 219 -7.05 6.62 14.41
C ALA A 219 -8.07 7.78 14.43
N LYS A 220 -7.57 8.97 14.73
CA LYS A 220 -8.34 10.22 14.69
C LYS A 220 -8.27 10.89 13.32
N VAL A 221 -7.22 10.63 12.57
CA VAL A 221 -7.00 11.19 11.24
C VAL A 221 -6.79 10.06 10.25
N MET A 222 -7.50 10.12 9.12
CA MET A 222 -7.20 9.30 7.96
C MET A 222 -6.65 10.17 6.84
N LEU A 223 -5.52 9.78 6.28
CA LEU A 223 -4.97 10.34 5.03
C LEU A 223 -5.31 9.38 3.90
N VAL A 224 -6.00 9.86 2.87
CA VAL A 224 -6.28 9.08 1.66
C VAL A 224 -5.41 9.61 0.54
N ILE A 225 -4.43 8.83 0.12
CA ILE A 225 -3.39 9.24 -0.83
C ILE A 225 -3.66 8.64 -2.19
N GLY A 226 -3.66 9.48 -3.24
CA GLY A 226 -3.82 9.01 -4.61
C GLY A 226 -3.27 9.97 -5.65
N THR A 227 -2.77 9.38 -6.75
CA THR A 227 -2.28 10.08 -7.95
C THR A 227 -3.19 9.87 -9.15
N ASP A 228 -4.26 9.11 -8.98
CA ASP A 228 -5.24 8.80 -10.01
C ASP A 228 -6.62 8.58 -9.37
N LYS A 229 -7.69 9.01 -10.07
CA LYS A 229 -9.08 8.79 -9.67
C LYS A 229 -9.39 7.32 -9.41
N ASP A 230 -8.88 6.43 -10.25
CA ASP A 230 -9.11 4.98 -10.14
C ASP A 230 -8.43 4.40 -8.90
N TYR A 231 -7.34 5.00 -8.42
CA TYR A 231 -6.66 4.57 -7.20
C TYR A 231 -7.47 4.90 -5.95
N PHE A 232 -8.11 6.09 -5.89
CA PHE A 232 -9.06 6.42 -4.82
C PHE A 232 -10.27 5.47 -4.80
N ASN A 233 -10.72 5.03 -5.99
CA ASN A 233 -11.85 4.13 -6.16
C ASN A 233 -11.46 2.65 -6.18
N ALA A 234 -10.19 2.31 -6.03
CA ALA A 234 -9.77 0.91 -5.93
C ALA A 234 -10.48 0.23 -4.76
N VAL A 235 -10.94 -1.00 -4.97
CA VAL A 235 -11.89 -1.70 -4.09
C VAL A 235 -11.50 -1.63 -2.61
N TRP A 236 -10.26 -1.97 -2.27
CA TRP A 236 -9.80 -1.98 -0.89
C TRP A 236 -9.60 -0.57 -0.33
N VAL A 237 -9.07 0.36 -1.12
CA VAL A 237 -8.93 1.77 -0.74
C VAL A 237 -10.30 2.37 -0.43
N LYS A 238 -11.29 2.14 -1.32
CA LYS A 238 -12.67 2.58 -1.10
C LYS A 238 -13.29 1.95 0.13
N ASN A 239 -13.10 0.66 0.36
CA ASN A 239 -13.60 -0.02 1.55
C ASN A 239 -13.06 0.60 2.84
N GLU A 240 -11.77 0.96 2.90
CA GLU A 240 -11.16 1.58 4.08
C GLU A 240 -11.70 2.98 4.36
N TRP A 241 -11.66 3.88 3.37
CA TRP A 241 -12.11 5.24 3.61
C TRP A 241 -13.64 5.34 3.78
N ALA A 242 -14.44 4.49 3.13
CA ALA A 242 -15.89 4.45 3.37
C ALA A 242 -16.22 4.03 4.80
N ARG A 243 -15.54 2.99 5.33
CA ARG A 243 -15.66 2.58 6.74
C ARG A 243 -15.28 3.73 7.69
N PHE A 244 -14.23 4.47 7.36
CA PHE A 244 -13.80 5.60 8.19
C PHE A 244 -14.81 6.76 8.15
N LEU A 245 -15.44 7.03 7.01
CA LEU A 245 -16.54 7.99 6.91
C LEU A 245 -17.74 7.60 7.80
N ASP A 246 -18.06 6.32 7.88
CA ASP A 246 -19.12 5.84 8.77
C ASP A 246 -18.73 6.00 10.26
N LEU A 247 -17.47 5.78 10.61
CA LEU A 247 -16.96 6.07 11.94
C LEU A 247 -17.02 7.57 12.27
N MET A 248 -16.75 8.45 11.29
CA MET A 248 -16.87 9.92 11.45
C MET A 248 -18.31 10.38 11.71
N LYS A 249 -19.32 9.66 11.23
CA LYS A 249 -20.74 9.95 11.55
C LYS A 249 -21.00 9.78 13.05
N LYS A 250 -20.36 8.79 13.68
CA LYS A 250 -20.50 8.44 15.10
C LYS A 250 -19.53 9.21 16.00
N ASP A 251 -18.29 9.43 15.55
CA ASP A 251 -17.23 10.16 16.29
C ASP A 251 -16.79 11.43 15.54
N LYS A 252 -17.28 12.58 16.00
CA LYS A 252 -16.97 13.90 15.41
C LYS A 252 -15.54 14.38 15.65
N SER A 253 -14.75 13.66 16.45
CA SER A 253 -13.34 13.95 16.64
C SER A 253 -12.44 13.36 15.53
N LYS A 254 -13.01 12.52 14.65
CA LYS A 254 -12.30 11.93 13.52
C LYS A 254 -12.32 12.87 12.30
N MET A 255 -11.23 12.85 11.53
CA MET A 255 -11.06 13.66 10.33
C MET A 255 -10.45 12.84 9.18
N ILE A 256 -10.94 13.08 7.97
CA ILE A 256 -10.37 12.54 6.74
C ILE A 256 -9.75 13.67 5.91
N ILE A 257 -8.57 13.42 5.36
CA ILE A 257 -7.83 14.38 4.52
C ILE A 257 -7.47 13.66 3.21
N PRO A 258 -8.16 13.96 2.10
CA PRO A 258 -7.71 13.51 0.79
C PRO A 258 -6.41 14.23 0.40
N CYS A 259 -5.40 13.46 0.01
CA CYS A 259 -4.11 13.95 -0.45
C CYS A 259 -3.91 13.50 -1.90
N TYR A 260 -3.91 14.44 -2.83
CA TYR A 260 -3.83 14.14 -4.26
C TYR A 260 -2.59 14.74 -4.90
N ARG A 261 -2.12 14.14 -6.00
CA ARG A 261 -1.02 14.64 -6.81
C ARG A 261 -1.22 14.21 -8.27
N ASP A 262 -0.77 15.05 -9.21
CA ASP A 262 -0.81 14.79 -10.66
C ASP A 262 -2.23 14.58 -11.21
N MET A 263 -3.26 15.08 -10.52
CA MET A 263 -4.67 15.05 -10.91
C MET A 263 -5.39 16.33 -10.46
N ASP A 264 -6.60 16.59 -10.96
CA ASP A 264 -7.41 17.71 -10.49
C ASP A 264 -8.15 17.35 -9.18
N ALA A 265 -8.30 18.32 -8.28
CA ALA A 265 -9.10 18.17 -7.07
C ALA A 265 -10.56 17.80 -7.35
N TYR A 266 -11.10 18.22 -8.50
CA TYR A 266 -12.46 17.89 -8.95
C TYR A 266 -12.62 16.44 -9.42
N ASP A 267 -11.52 15.71 -9.63
CA ASP A 267 -11.53 14.28 -9.96
C ASP A 267 -11.57 13.38 -8.74
N LEU A 268 -11.51 13.94 -7.52
CA LEU A 268 -11.73 13.17 -6.31
C LEU A 268 -13.12 12.53 -6.29
N PRO A 269 -13.29 11.34 -5.65
CA PRO A 269 -14.61 10.76 -5.41
C PRO A 269 -15.56 11.76 -4.74
N ASP A 270 -16.84 11.77 -5.12
CA ASP A 270 -17.82 12.71 -4.62
C ASP A 270 -17.87 12.77 -3.09
N GLU A 271 -17.76 11.61 -2.45
CA GLU A 271 -17.77 11.48 -0.99
C GLU A 271 -16.53 12.13 -0.33
N LEU A 272 -15.40 12.19 -1.03
CA LEU A 272 -14.16 12.79 -0.55
C LEU A 272 -14.01 14.25 -0.94
N SER A 273 -14.63 14.67 -2.06
CA SER A 273 -14.54 16.03 -2.59
C SER A 273 -15.13 17.10 -1.68
N MET A 274 -16.01 16.71 -0.74
CA MET A 274 -16.59 17.63 0.26
C MET A 274 -15.62 18.02 1.39
N PHE A 275 -14.47 17.34 1.50
CA PHE A 275 -13.46 17.61 2.51
C PHE A 275 -12.33 18.47 1.96
N GLN A 276 -11.71 19.27 2.82
CA GLN A 276 -10.54 20.04 2.43
C GLN A 276 -9.39 19.09 2.11
N SER A 277 -9.00 19.04 0.86
CA SER A 277 -7.92 18.18 0.35
C SER A 277 -6.56 18.88 0.36
N GLN A 278 -5.51 18.09 0.27
CA GLN A 278 -4.12 18.56 0.19
C GLN A 278 -3.52 18.19 -1.18
N ASP A 279 -3.03 19.20 -1.88
CA ASP A 279 -2.27 19.04 -3.11
C ASP A 279 -0.80 18.76 -2.77
N MET A 280 -0.38 17.52 -2.95
CA MET A 280 0.98 17.05 -2.63
C MET A 280 2.05 17.56 -3.61
N SER A 281 1.68 18.23 -4.70
CA SER A 281 2.63 18.87 -5.62
C SER A 281 3.13 20.22 -5.11
N LYS A 282 2.43 20.82 -4.14
CA LYS A 282 2.79 22.13 -3.57
C LYS A 282 4.00 22.04 -2.67
N ILE A 283 4.91 22.99 -2.84
CA ILE A 283 6.06 23.15 -1.92
C ILE A 283 5.55 23.41 -0.51
N GLY A 284 6.03 22.63 0.46
CA GLY A 284 5.65 22.80 1.87
C GLY A 284 4.34 22.08 2.25
N PHE A 285 3.75 21.28 1.36
CA PHE A 285 2.48 20.58 1.65
C PHE A 285 2.54 19.74 2.92
N VAL A 286 3.69 19.11 3.21
CA VAL A 286 3.84 18.24 4.40
C VAL A 286 3.75 19.06 5.68
N GLN A 287 4.40 20.24 5.73
CA GLN A 287 4.31 21.15 6.86
C GLN A 287 2.88 21.66 7.07
N ASP A 288 2.15 21.91 5.97
CA ASP A 288 0.73 22.31 6.02
C ASP A 288 -0.13 21.15 6.54
N LEU A 289 0.13 19.92 6.06
CA LEU A 289 -0.53 18.71 6.52
C LEU A 289 -0.30 18.49 8.03
N ILE A 290 0.93 18.53 8.48
CA ILE A 290 1.31 18.35 9.90
C ILE A 290 0.61 19.40 10.77
N ARG A 291 0.65 20.69 10.39
CA ARG A 291 -0.06 21.75 11.12
C ARG A 291 -1.58 21.53 11.19
N GLY A 292 -2.15 20.98 10.13
CA GLY A 292 -3.57 20.57 10.10
C GLY A 292 -3.86 19.45 11.10
N ILE A 293 -3.03 18.42 11.11
CA ILE A 293 -3.13 17.26 12.01
C ILE A 293 -2.94 17.67 13.48
N GLU A 294 -1.96 18.51 13.79
CA GLU A 294 -1.69 19.03 15.15
C GLU A 294 -2.92 19.68 15.78
N LYS A 295 -3.69 20.45 15.00
CA LYS A 295 -4.91 21.13 15.48
C LYS A 295 -5.98 20.13 15.91
N VAL A 296 -6.07 18.97 15.24
CA VAL A 296 -7.08 17.93 15.53
C VAL A 296 -6.63 17.08 16.72
N LEU A 297 -5.39 16.65 16.70
CA LEU A 297 -4.86 15.74 17.72
C LEU A 297 -4.55 16.42 19.05
N LYS A 298 -4.58 17.78 19.11
CA LYS A 298 -4.31 18.57 20.32
C LYS A 298 -3.09 18.04 21.10
N LYS A 299 -2.08 17.53 20.39
CA LYS A 299 -0.82 17.21 21.05
C LYS A 299 -0.25 18.54 21.52
N GLU A 300 -0.34 18.78 22.83
CA GLU A 300 0.45 19.82 23.46
C GLU A 300 1.91 19.50 23.13
N LYS A 301 2.55 20.36 22.35
CA LYS A 301 4.02 20.34 22.31
C LYS A 301 4.45 20.41 23.76
N PRO A 302 5.35 19.54 24.24
CA PRO A 302 5.89 19.72 25.57
C PRO A 302 6.41 21.14 25.62
N GLN A 303 5.70 22.01 26.36
CA GLN A 303 6.24 23.34 26.68
C GLN A 303 7.55 23.08 27.43
N PRO A 304 8.62 23.75 27.06
CA PRO A 304 9.82 23.71 27.88
C PRO A 304 9.40 24.18 29.27
N SER A 305 9.25 23.26 30.20
CA SER A 305 9.07 23.57 31.61
C SER A 305 10.36 24.24 32.04
N VAL A 306 10.31 25.55 32.14
CA VAL A 306 11.33 26.32 32.84
C VAL A 306 11.20 25.97 34.30
N THR A 307 11.75 24.84 34.66
CA THR A 307 12.02 24.53 36.07
C THR A 307 13.36 25.16 36.39
N VAL A 308 13.31 26.35 37.00
CA VAL A 308 14.47 26.93 37.65
C VAL A 308 14.80 26.01 38.82
N VAL A 309 15.68 25.07 38.60
CA VAL A 309 16.36 24.37 39.70
C VAL A 309 17.72 24.99 39.87
N ASN A 310 17.83 25.85 40.85
CA ASN A 310 19.11 26.21 41.43
C ASN A 310 19.71 24.94 42.04
N ASN A 311 20.67 24.34 41.37
CA ASN A 311 21.66 23.47 42.01
C ASN A 311 23.01 23.72 41.37
N THR A 312 23.91 24.19 42.20
CA THR A 312 25.36 24.21 42.00
C THR A 312 25.88 22.82 41.75
N ALA A 313 26.02 22.47 40.48
CA ALA A 313 26.83 21.34 40.01
C ALA A 313 27.60 21.83 38.77
N GLU A 314 28.82 21.35 38.63
CA GLU A 314 29.80 21.70 37.59
C GLU A 314 29.14 21.94 36.22
N ALA A 315 29.45 23.08 35.62
CA ALA A 315 28.87 23.49 34.33
C ALA A 315 29.06 22.36 33.30
N PHE A 316 27.96 21.70 32.93
CA PHE A 316 27.92 20.71 31.86
C PHE A 316 28.30 21.41 30.57
N ASN A 317 29.52 21.22 30.13
CA ASN A 317 29.99 21.80 28.87
C ASN A 317 29.70 20.82 27.73
N SER A 318 28.53 20.95 27.15
CA SER A 318 28.06 20.11 26.02
C SER A 318 29.05 20.12 24.84
N GLU A 319 29.74 21.22 24.60
CA GLU A 319 30.72 21.33 23.50
C GLU A 319 31.97 20.45 23.75
N VAL A 320 32.46 20.35 24.97
CA VAL A 320 33.58 19.49 25.33
C VAL A 320 33.20 18.01 25.22
N ILE A 321 31.98 17.65 25.65
CA ILE A 321 31.49 16.29 25.56
C ILE A 321 31.26 15.91 24.10
N LEU A 322 30.76 16.83 23.28
CA LEU A 322 30.54 16.63 21.85
C LEU A 322 31.87 16.38 21.12
N LYS A 323 32.89 17.20 21.38
CA LYS A 323 34.24 16.98 20.80
C LYS A 323 34.80 15.60 21.20
N ARG A 324 34.61 15.19 22.46
CA ARG A 324 35.06 13.87 22.90
C ARG A 324 34.29 12.73 22.21
N ALA A 325 32.99 12.89 22.00
CA ALA A 325 32.19 11.92 21.27
C ALA A 325 32.68 11.74 19.82
N PHE A 326 32.98 12.83 19.12
CA PHE A 326 33.53 12.76 17.76
C PHE A 326 34.93 12.12 17.71
N MET A 327 35.79 12.39 18.69
CA MET A 327 37.09 11.68 18.80
C MET A 327 36.90 10.16 18.98
N LEU A 328 35.93 9.75 19.78
CA LEU A 328 35.61 8.31 19.94
C LEU A 328 35.03 7.70 18.65
N LEU A 329 34.30 8.47 17.85
CA LEU A 329 33.83 8.02 16.53
C LEU A 329 35.01 7.81 15.58
N GLU A 330 36.00 8.73 15.55
CA GLU A 330 37.21 8.54 14.75
C GLU A 330 37.98 7.25 15.13
N ASP A 331 38.00 6.90 16.41
CA ASP A 331 38.60 5.68 16.96
C ASP A 331 37.71 4.44 16.79
N ALA A 332 36.54 4.56 16.15
CA ALA A 332 35.52 3.51 15.99
C ALA A 332 34.96 2.93 17.32
N GLU A 333 35.05 3.69 18.41
CA GLU A 333 34.52 3.35 19.73
C GLU A 333 33.01 3.71 19.83
N TRP A 334 32.20 3.07 18.96
CA TRP A 334 30.81 3.42 18.69
C TRP A 334 29.95 3.50 19.95
N GLN A 335 30.06 2.53 20.86
CA GLN A 335 29.23 2.46 22.07
C GLN A 335 29.53 3.59 23.05
N LYS A 336 30.82 3.90 23.26
CA LYS A 336 31.23 4.99 24.15
C LYS A 336 30.84 6.36 23.58
N ALA A 337 30.95 6.52 22.26
CA ALA A 337 30.49 7.72 21.58
C ALA A 337 28.97 7.88 21.75
N ASP A 338 28.20 6.81 21.56
CA ASP A 338 26.74 6.81 21.70
C ASP A 338 26.29 7.25 23.10
N GLU A 339 26.90 6.74 24.14
CA GLU A 339 26.62 7.12 25.55
C GLU A 339 26.84 8.63 25.79
N LEU A 340 27.89 9.22 25.21
CA LEU A 340 28.15 10.64 25.35
C LEU A 340 27.14 11.49 24.55
N LEU A 341 26.77 11.05 23.35
CA LEU A 341 25.77 11.73 22.51
C LEU A 341 24.39 11.68 23.17
N GLU A 342 23.99 10.55 23.75
CA GLU A 342 22.76 10.44 24.52
C GLU A 342 22.74 11.38 25.74
N ARG A 343 23.86 11.51 26.45
CA ARG A 343 23.95 12.49 27.57
C ARG A 343 23.73 13.93 27.11
N ILE A 344 24.21 14.30 25.91
CA ILE A 344 23.97 15.62 25.33
C ILE A 344 22.49 15.75 24.97
N LEU A 345 21.91 14.77 24.30
CA LEU A 345 20.51 14.79 23.84
C LEU A 345 19.52 14.78 25.00
N ASN A 346 19.86 14.14 26.13
CA ASN A 346 19.04 14.20 27.36
C ASN A 346 18.96 15.60 27.96
N GLN A 347 19.93 16.46 27.69
CA GLN A 347 19.94 17.84 28.18
C GLN A 347 19.54 18.86 27.12
N ASN A 348 19.89 18.61 25.87
CA ASN A 348 19.52 19.41 24.71
C ASN A 348 19.02 18.50 23.58
N PRO A 349 17.73 18.19 23.56
CA PRO A 349 17.12 17.33 22.54
C PRO A 349 17.17 17.92 21.12
N GLU A 350 17.54 19.18 20.95
CA GLU A 350 17.63 19.89 19.66
C GLU A 350 19.08 20.02 19.16
N CYS A 351 20.03 19.32 19.77
CA CYS A 351 21.44 19.38 19.38
C CYS A 351 21.67 18.63 18.05
N ALA A 352 21.66 19.33 16.93
CA ALA A 352 21.87 18.77 15.59
C ALA A 352 23.19 18.02 15.46
N GLU A 353 24.29 18.53 16.02
CA GLU A 353 25.60 17.89 15.99
C GLU A 353 25.63 16.57 16.77
N ALA A 354 24.83 16.41 17.83
CA ALA A 354 24.71 15.13 18.52
C ALA A 354 23.96 14.09 17.65
N TYR A 355 22.94 14.50 16.91
CA TYR A 355 22.28 13.63 15.94
C TYR A 355 23.19 13.31 14.76
N LEU A 356 24.09 14.22 14.36
CA LEU A 356 25.11 13.91 13.36
C LEU A 356 26.03 12.78 13.84
N GLY A 357 26.47 12.82 15.08
CA GLY A 357 27.25 11.73 15.66
C GLY A 357 26.48 10.41 15.71
N LYS A 358 25.18 10.44 16.05
CA LYS A 358 24.30 9.25 15.99
C LYS A 358 24.13 8.73 14.56
N LEU A 359 23.98 9.59 13.57
CA LEU A 359 23.94 9.21 12.15
C LEU A 359 25.25 8.53 11.73
N MET A 360 26.40 9.04 12.14
CA MET A 360 27.70 8.43 11.87
C MET A 360 27.81 7.02 12.49
N ILE A 361 27.23 6.82 13.67
CA ILE A 361 27.16 5.48 14.30
C ILE A 361 26.29 4.53 13.48
N ASP A 362 25.10 4.96 13.06
CA ASP A 362 24.18 4.15 12.26
C ASP A 362 24.82 3.70 10.96
N LEU A 363 25.54 4.60 10.29
CA LEU A 363 26.20 4.34 9.02
C LEU A 363 27.59 3.72 9.13
N LYS A 364 28.09 3.52 10.36
CA LYS A 364 29.46 3.04 10.64
C LYS A 364 30.55 3.92 10.00
N VAL A 365 30.32 5.21 9.98
CA VAL A 365 31.24 6.22 9.43
C VAL A 365 32.00 6.88 10.58
N ASN A 366 33.32 6.73 10.56
CA ASN A 366 34.17 7.21 11.64
C ASN A 366 34.66 8.67 11.47
N LYS A 367 34.52 9.25 10.28
CA LYS A 367 34.89 10.65 10.00
C LYS A 367 33.75 11.35 9.28
N ARG A 368 33.50 12.62 9.63
CA ARG A 368 32.44 13.45 9.08
C ARG A 368 32.54 13.58 7.55
N GLU A 369 33.75 13.74 7.02
CA GLU A 369 34.01 13.88 5.60
C GLU A 369 33.60 12.62 4.81
N ASN A 370 33.61 11.47 5.45
CA ASN A 370 33.27 10.19 4.83
C ASN A 370 31.74 10.01 4.65
N LEU A 371 30.91 10.84 5.26
CA LEU A 371 29.46 10.81 5.02
C LEU A 371 29.09 11.03 3.57
N ALA A 372 29.86 11.84 2.84
CA ALA A 372 29.67 12.10 1.42
C ALA A 372 29.99 10.89 0.51
N THR A 373 30.67 9.87 1.04
CA THR A 373 31.09 8.67 0.31
C THR A 373 30.23 7.44 0.66
N VAL A 374 29.28 7.59 1.60
CA VAL A 374 28.39 6.50 1.98
C VAL A 374 27.37 6.26 0.87
N ASN A 375 27.38 5.06 0.31
CA ASN A 375 26.42 4.65 -0.71
C ASN A 375 25.12 4.12 -0.03
N GLU A 376 24.46 4.98 0.74
CA GLU A 376 23.22 4.67 1.46
C GLU A 376 22.06 5.41 0.79
N PRO A 377 21.25 4.72 -0.05
CA PRO A 377 20.19 5.36 -0.84
C PRO A 377 19.09 5.99 0.00
N PHE A 378 18.97 5.52 1.24
CA PHE A 378 17.89 5.90 2.14
C PHE A 378 18.34 6.78 3.30
N ILE A 379 19.52 7.43 3.20
CA ILE A 379 20.04 8.32 4.26
C ILE A 379 19.01 9.38 4.67
N LYS A 380 18.20 9.88 3.73
CA LYS A 380 17.13 10.83 4.00
C LYS A 380 16.03 10.28 4.91
N TYR A 381 15.88 8.95 5.02
CA TYR A 381 14.91 8.30 5.89
C TYR A 381 15.48 7.91 7.26
N ASN A 382 16.79 8.09 7.45
CA ASN A 382 17.39 7.86 8.75
C ASN A 382 16.87 8.90 9.76
N ASN A 383 16.40 8.45 10.91
CA ASN A 383 15.79 9.29 11.94
C ASN A 383 16.76 10.39 12.42
N ASN A 384 18.05 10.05 12.53
CA ASN A 384 19.06 11.01 12.97
C ASN A 384 19.33 12.06 11.89
N TYR A 385 19.39 11.66 10.61
CA TYR A 385 19.48 12.61 9.50
C TYR A 385 18.32 13.62 9.51
N GLN A 386 17.10 13.17 9.72
CA GLN A 386 15.93 14.05 9.73
C GLN A 386 15.93 15.01 10.93
N LYS A 387 16.41 14.54 12.09
CA LYS A 387 16.57 15.42 13.26
C LYS A 387 17.68 16.46 13.04
N ILE A 388 18.77 16.08 12.35
CA ILE A 388 19.77 17.03 11.91
C ILE A 388 19.12 18.11 11.07
N MET A 389 18.40 17.73 10.00
CA MET A 389 17.75 18.66 9.07
C MET A 389 16.72 19.59 9.76
N ARG A 390 16.15 19.16 10.88
CA ARG A 390 15.20 19.96 11.68
C ARG A 390 15.89 21.01 12.53
N TYR A 391 17.01 20.67 13.14
CA TYR A 391 17.65 21.49 14.19
C TYR A 391 18.97 22.14 13.74
N CYS A 392 19.48 21.81 12.55
CA CYS A 392 20.74 22.36 12.07
C CYS A 392 20.63 23.82 11.62
N ASP A 393 21.76 24.51 11.72
CA ASP A 393 21.98 25.76 11.03
C ASP A 393 22.13 25.58 9.51
N ASP A 394 22.24 26.69 8.78
CA ASP A 394 22.34 26.64 7.32
C ASP A 394 23.64 25.95 6.83
N ALA A 395 24.74 26.07 7.59
CA ALA A 395 26.03 25.47 7.21
C ALA A 395 25.99 23.94 7.31
N LEU A 396 25.46 23.40 8.41
CA LEU A 396 25.30 21.95 8.58
C LEU A 396 24.23 21.39 7.62
N ARG A 397 23.18 22.19 7.33
CA ARG A 397 22.16 21.82 6.33
C ARG A 397 22.77 21.62 4.94
N ASP A 398 23.58 22.55 4.49
CA ASP A 398 24.24 22.48 3.18
C ASP A 398 25.19 21.28 3.11
N GLU A 399 25.90 20.98 4.19
CA GLU A 399 26.76 19.80 4.28
C GLU A 399 25.95 18.50 4.16
N MET A 400 24.84 18.38 4.88
CA MET A 400 23.98 17.20 4.84
C MET A 400 23.29 17.03 3.49
N MET A 401 22.83 18.12 2.88
CA MET A 401 22.27 18.11 1.54
C MET A 401 23.30 17.66 0.50
N LYS A 402 24.55 18.10 0.61
CA LYS A 402 25.63 17.67 -0.27
C LYS A 402 25.95 16.18 -0.12
N ALA A 403 26.03 15.68 1.12
CA ALA A 403 26.24 14.26 1.40
C ALA A 403 25.10 13.41 0.82
N TYR A 404 23.83 13.83 1.00
CA TYR A 404 22.67 13.19 0.42
C TYR A 404 22.70 13.18 -1.11
N THR A 405 22.98 14.34 -1.74
CA THR A 405 23.03 14.45 -3.21
C THR A 405 24.10 13.53 -3.81
N ASN A 406 25.27 13.42 -3.19
CA ASN A 406 26.33 12.54 -3.66
C ASN A 406 25.91 11.06 -3.55
N SER A 407 25.31 10.64 -2.45
CA SER A 407 24.84 9.25 -2.26
C SER A 407 23.74 8.85 -3.24
N VAL A 408 22.82 9.77 -3.56
CA VAL A 408 21.74 9.53 -4.53
C VAL A 408 22.27 9.52 -5.97
N LEU A 409 23.25 10.38 -6.27
CA LEU A 409 23.84 10.46 -7.62
C LEU A 409 24.50 9.13 -8.00
N ASP A 410 25.28 8.52 -7.12
CA ASP A 410 25.94 7.24 -7.36
C ASP A 410 24.94 6.12 -7.63
N ILE A 411 23.79 6.12 -6.92
CA ILE A 411 22.73 5.13 -7.12
C ILE A 411 22.03 5.31 -8.45
N ILE A 412 21.71 6.56 -8.83
CA ILE A 412 21.09 6.85 -10.12
C ILE A 412 22.03 6.44 -11.27
N ILE A 413 23.32 6.67 -11.10
CA ILE A 413 24.33 6.28 -12.09
C ILE A 413 24.43 4.74 -12.17
N ASP A 414 24.44 4.02 -11.02
CA ASP A 414 24.48 2.56 -11.01
C ASP A 414 23.22 1.92 -11.59
N GLU A 415 22.06 2.49 -11.35
CA GLU A 415 20.80 2.05 -11.96
C GLU A 415 20.80 2.26 -13.48
N LYS A 416 21.24 3.42 -13.94
CA LYS A 416 21.43 3.69 -15.37
C LYS A 416 22.40 2.70 -16.00
N TYR A 417 23.53 2.42 -15.34
CA TYR A 417 24.51 1.44 -15.79
C TYR A 417 23.88 0.05 -15.92
N ARG A 418 23.19 -0.46 -14.89
CA ARG A 418 22.50 -1.77 -14.93
C ARG A 418 21.43 -1.85 -16.02
N ASN A 419 20.67 -0.79 -16.22
CA ASN A 419 19.68 -0.69 -17.30
C ASN A 419 20.37 -0.79 -18.69
N ALA A 420 21.46 -0.07 -18.90
CA ALA A 420 22.21 -0.11 -20.15
C ALA A 420 22.81 -1.49 -20.41
N VAL A 421 23.38 -2.16 -19.41
CA VAL A 421 23.89 -3.54 -19.52
C VAL A 421 22.79 -4.53 -19.92
N SER A 422 21.58 -4.36 -19.38
CA SER A 422 20.44 -5.19 -19.75
C SER A 422 20.03 -4.97 -21.22
N ARG A 423 19.89 -3.72 -21.64
CA ARG A 423 19.52 -3.36 -23.03
C ARG A 423 20.55 -3.80 -24.06
N MET A 424 21.83 -3.70 -23.73
CA MET A 424 22.94 -4.14 -24.58
C MET A 424 22.88 -5.62 -24.96
N LYS A 425 22.23 -6.48 -24.13
CA LYS A 425 22.04 -7.91 -24.41
C LYS A 425 21.02 -8.17 -25.53
N SER A 426 20.21 -7.20 -25.89
CA SER A 426 19.21 -7.31 -26.97
C SER A 426 19.85 -7.52 -28.34
N ARG A 427 19.05 -8.05 -29.29
CA ARG A 427 19.36 -8.06 -30.72
C ARG A 427 18.77 -6.87 -31.48
N SER A 428 17.96 -6.03 -30.81
CA SER A 428 17.37 -4.83 -31.40
C SER A 428 18.40 -3.72 -31.48
N ILE A 429 18.57 -3.13 -32.67
CA ILE A 429 19.45 -1.97 -32.90
C ILE A 429 19.00 -0.79 -32.03
N ASP A 430 17.70 -0.59 -31.86
CA ASP A 430 17.14 0.50 -31.04
C ASP A 430 17.51 0.34 -29.56
N GLU A 431 17.40 -0.86 -29.01
CA GLU A 431 17.79 -1.14 -27.62
C GLU A 431 19.29 -0.97 -27.40
N ILE A 432 20.12 -1.43 -28.35
CA ILE A 432 21.57 -1.27 -28.26
C ILE A 432 21.96 0.20 -28.41
N THR A 433 21.23 0.97 -29.24
CA THR A 433 21.45 2.42 -29.39
C THR A 433 21.04 3.18 -28.13
N ALA A 434 19.95 2.77 -27.48
CA ALA A 434 19.57 3.32 -26.19
C ALA A 434 20.60 3.01 -25.10
N ALA A 435 21.13 1.79 -25.07
CA ALA A 435 22.21 1.40 -24.15
C ALA A 435 23.48 2.25 -24.36
N GLU A 436 23.90 2.42 -25.60
CA GLU A 436 25.07 3.27 -25.95
C GLU A 436 24.91 4.71 -25.43
N LYS A 437 23.74 5.34 -25.69
CA LYS A 437 23.45 6.70 -25.19
C LYS A 437 23.50 6.79 -23.65
N ILE A 438 23.02 5.76 -22.96
CA ILE A 438 23.08 5.73 -21.50
C ILE A 438 24.54 5.62 -21.03
N PHE A 439 25.36 4.73 -21.62
CA PHE A 439 26.77 4.61 -21.27
C PHE A 439 27.56 5.89 -21.55
N GLU A 440 27.29 6.58 -22.67
CA GLU A 440 27.87 7.89 -22.95
C GLU A 440 27.46 8.95 -21.92
N GLY A 441 26.23 8.89 -21.40
CA GLY A 441 25.73 9.80 -20.36
C GLY A 441 26.31 9.55 -18.97
N ILE A 442 26.95 8.39 -18.74
CA ILE A 442 27.63 8.01 -17.48
C ILE A 442 29.13 7.74 -17.71
N LYS A 443 29.72 8.48 -18.63
CA LYS A 443 31.12 8.35 -18.99
C LYS A 443 32.05 8.40 -17.78
N GLY A 444 33.02 7.47 -17.73
CA GLY A 444 33.96 7.35 -16.62
C GLY A 444 33.45 6.52 -15.45
N TYR A 445 32.21 6.03 -15.49
CA TYR A 445 31.67 5.15 -14.46
C TYR A 445 31.89 3.68 -14.83
N LYS A 446 32.60 2.93 -13.97
CA LYS A 446 33.01 1.52 -14.22
C LYS A 446 33.62 1.38 -15.62
N ASP A 447 33.13 0.45 -16.40
CA ASP A 447 33.56 0.15 -17.78
C ASP A 447 32.64 0.75 -18.87
N SER A 448 31.84 1.76 -18.52
CA SER A 448 30.86 2.40 -19.42
C SER A 448 31.45 2.85 -20.77
N ASP A 449 32.68 3.40 -20.77
CA ASP A 449 33.34 3.82 -21.98
C ASP A 449 33.65 2.65 -22.93
N SER A 450 34.06 1.51 -22.37
CA SER A 450 34.31 0.27 -23.10
C SER A 450 33.02 -0.32 -23.65
N LEU A 451 31.97 -0.37 -22.83
CA LEU A 451 30.65 -0.91 -23.20
C LEU A 451 29.94 -0.05 -24.26
N ALA A 452 30.12 1.27 -24.22
CA ALA A 452 29.65 2.15 -25.30
C ALA A 452 30.28 1.79 -26.66
N ASN A 453 31.60 1.54 -26.68
CA ASN A 453 32.30 1.09 -27.90
C ASN A 453 31.82 -0.31 -28.34
N GLU A 454 31.62 -1.23 -27.40
CA GLU A 454 31.07 -2.56 -27.71
C GLU A 454 29.66 -2.47 -28.31
N CYS A 455 28.80 -1.59 -27.83
CA CYS A 455 27.48 -1.32 -28.42
C CYS A 455 27.64 -0.88 -29.90
N ARG A 456 28.59 -0.01 -30.20
CA ARG A 456 28.85 0.44 -31.57
C ARG A 456 29.27 -0.70 -32.51
N GLU A 457 30.20 -1.55 -32.06
CA GLU A 457 30.63 -2.70 -32.85
C GLU A 457 29.52 -3.74 -33.02
N LYS A 458 28.73 -4.01 -31.97
CA LYS A 458 27.60 -4.92 -32.03
C LYS A 458 26.54 -4.44 -33.03
N LYS A 459 26.24 -3.14 -33.09
CA LYS A 459 25.31 -2.59 -34.10
C LYS A 459 25.85 -2.81 -35.52
N LYS A 460 27.13 -2.54 -35.75
CA LYS A 460 27.77 -2.80 -37.07
C LYS A 460 27.69 -4.26 -37.47
N GLN A 461 27.85 -5.17 -36.51
CA GLN A 461 27.75 -6.62 -36.76
C GLN A 461 26.32 -7.02 -37.15
N ILE A 462 25.31 -6.57 -36.41
CA ILE A 462 23.91 -6.86 -36.74
C ILE A 462 23.55 -6.39 -38.16
N VAL A 463 23.92 -5.15 -38.50
CA VAL A 463 23.69 -4.63 -39.86
C VAL A 463 24.41 -5.45 -40.94
N ARG A 464 25.63 -5.94 -40.68
CA ARG A 464 26.31 -6.86 -41.59
C ARG A 464 25.59 -8.19 -41.75
N ASP A 465 25.15 -8.77 -40.63
CA ASP A 465 24.47 -10.05 -40.64
C ASP A 465 23.12 -9.98 -41.38
N GLU A 466 22.36 -8.87 -41.18
CA GLU A 466 21.12 -8.64 -41.95
C GLU A 466 21.34 -8.47 -43.43
N ARG A 467 22.39 -7.78 -43.86
CA ARG A 467 22.76 -7.66 -45.27
C ARG A 467 23.13 -9.00 -45.87
N VAL A 468 23.92 -9.83 -45.17
CA VAL A 468 24.27 -11.18 -45.60
C VAL A 468 23.03 -12.04 -45.71
N ALA A 469 22.16 -12.01 -44.71
CA ALA A 469 20.88 -12.74 -44.73
C ALA A 469 20.01 -12.32 -45.92
N THR A 470 19.92 -11.02 -46.22
CA THR A 470 19.14 -10.51 -47.37
C THR A 470 19.71 -11.01 -48.71
N ILE A 471 21.05 -11.02 -48.86
CA ILE A 471 21.71 -11.54 -50.04
C ILE A 471 21.46 -13.05 -50.19
N VAL A 472 21.61 -13.83 -49.14
CA VAL A 472 21.38 -15.29 -49.15
C VAL A 472 19.92 -15.59 -49.50
N TRP A 473 18.94 -14.88 -48.94
CA TRP A 473 17.52 -15.00 -49.27
C TRP A 473 17.25 -14.62 -50.72
N GLY A 474 17.87 -13.56 -51.23
CA GLY A 474 17.80 -13.15 -52.64
C GLY A 474 18.29 -14.26 -53.59
N ILE A 475 19.45 -14.87 -53.33
CA ILE A 475 20.02 -15.99 -54.09
C ILE A 475 19.07 -17.21 -54.00
N PHE A 476 18.55 -17.48 -52.83
CA PHE A 476 17.61 -18.60 -52.65
C PHE A 476 16.32 -18.44 -53.47
N LEU A 477 15.71 -17.25 -53.46
CA LEU A 477 14.54 -16.94 -54.25
C LEU A 477 14.84 -16.99 -55.79
N LEU A 478 16.00 -16.53 -56.22
CA LEU A 478 16.46 -16.65 -57.60
C LEU A 478 16.60 -18.09 -58.04
N ASN A 479 17.18 -18.96 -57.22
CA ASN A 479 17.29 -20.38 -57.52
C ASN A 479 15.90 -21.06 -57.59
N ILE A 480 14.95 -20.71 -56.71
CA ILE A 480 13.57 -21.20 -56.81
C ILE A 480 12.90 -20.73 -58.10
N PHE A 481 13.08 -19.44 -58.48
CA PHE A 481 12.55 -18.91 -59.74
C PHE A 481 13.07 -19.65 -60.96
N PHE A 482 14.40 -19.87 -61.05
CA PHE A 482 14.98 -20.66 -62.13
C PHE A 482 14.49 -22.10 -62.18
N LEU A 483 14.24 -22.73 -60.99
CA LEU A 483 13.70 -24.05 -60.93
C LEU A 483 12.24 -24.12 -61.49
N PHE A 484 11.41 -23.11 -61.16
CA PHE A 484 10.05 -22.98 -61.70
C PHE A 484 10.06 -22.74 -63.22
N VAL A 485 10.95 -21.85 -63.72
CA VAL A 485 11.07 -21.63 -65.17
C VAL A 485 11.51 -22.88 -65.90
N PHE A 486 12.42 -23.68 -65.31
CA PHE A 486 12.90 -24.90 -65.89
C PHE A 486 11.80 -26.00 -65.92
N ILE A 487 10.93 -26.07 -64.89
CA ILE A 487 9.80 -26.98 -64.81
C ILE A 487 8.69 -26.57 -65.83
N ALA A 488 8.45 -25.26 -66.01
CA ALA A 488 7.46 -24.74 -66.96
C ALA A 488 7.90 -24.81 -68.44
N ALA A 489 9.19 -24.99 -68.70
CA ALA A 489 9.74 -25.14 -70.05
C ALA A 489 9.85 -26.61 -70.53
N LYS A 490 9.47 -27.59 -69.70
CA LYS A 490 9.28 -28.98 -70.02
C LYS A 490 7.77 -29.30 -70.16
#